data_f1aa6aacb0509a1e0013eca8dabb190f
#
_entry.id   f1aa6aacb0509a1e0013eca8dabb190f
#
_cell.length_a   1.000
_cell.length_b   1.000
_cell.length_c   1.000
_cell.angle_alpha   90.00
_cell.angle_beta   90.00
_cell.angle_gamma   90.00
#
_symmetry.space_group_name_H-M   'P 1'
#
loop_
_entity.id
_entity.type
_entity.pdbx_description
1 polymer ?
#
loop_
_entity_poly.entity_id
_entity_poly.type
_entity_poly.pdbx_seq_one_letter_code
_entity_poly.pdbx_strand_id
1 'polypeptide(L)'
;MREWFADFLEACNRHDLDDIRALLDPGVRRAHLPAGADAWMTDLADLFHAFPDWQWKRIQLLVEEDRLAVHLRASGTRASTRQHVNIAEFGFFRIARGRVIEYSGTADYAGLVVNDAR
;
A
#
# COMPACT_ATOMS: atom_id res chain seq x y z
N MET A 1 5.07 5.20 16.90
CA MET A 1 5.24 4.90 15.47
C MET A 1 4.74 3.51 15.08
N ARG A 2 5.00 2.51 15.89
CA ARG A 2 4.48 1.15 15.61
C ARG A 2 2.96 1.09 15.60
N GLU A 3 2.31 1.77 16.53
CA GLU A 3 0.84 1.85 16.57
C GLU A 3 0.28 2.58 15.35
N TRP A 4 0.96 3.63 14.92
CA TRP A 4 0.57 4.35 13.70
C TRP A 4 0.55 3.39 12.50
N PHE A 5 1.61 2.59 12.34
CA PHE A 5 1.69 1.67 11.22
C PHE A 5 0.62 0.57 11.31
N ALA A 6 0.35 0.08 12.51
CA ALA A 6 -0.72 -0.91 12.70
C ALA A 6 -2.08 -0.36 12.26
N ASP A 7 -2.38 0.90 12.62
CA ASP A 7 -3.62 1.56 12.22
C ASP A 7 -3.67 1.78 10.69
N PHE A 8 -2.55 2.19 10.10
CA PHE A 8 -2.45 2.37 8.65
C PHE A 8 -2.69 1.05 7.92
N LEU A 9 -2.03 -0.02 8.36
CA LEU A 9 -2.18 -1.34 7.75
C LEU A 9 -3.62 -1.85 7.88
N GLU A 10 -4.25 -1.61 9.02
CA GLU A 10 -5.65 -1.99 9.24
C GLU A 10 -6.58 -1.26 8.27
N ALA A 11 -6.40 0.05 8.10
CA ALA A 11 -7.19 0.83 7.13
C ALA A 11 -7.00 0.29 5.71
N CYS A 12 -5.76 -0.04 5.33
CA CYS A 12 -5.46 -0.64 4.04
C CYS A 12 -6.19 -1.98 3.88
N ASN A 13 -6.18 -2.82 4.92
CA ASN A 13 -6.80 -4.13 4.87
C ASN A 13 -8.33 -4.10 4.86
N ARG A 14 -8.92 -3.03 5.39
CA ARG A 14 -10.36 -2.82 5.27
C ARG A 14 -10.75 -2.25 3.91
N HIS A 15 -9.79 -1.89 3.06
CA HIS A 15 -10.02 -1.19 1.79
C HIS A 15 -10.76 0.13 1.98
N ASP A 16 -10.56 0.78 3.12
CA ASP A 16 -11.20 2.05 3.45
C ASP A 16 -10.40 3.20 2.86
N LEU A 17 -10.74 3.59 1.64
CA LEU A 17 -9.99 4.61 0.90
C LEU A 17 -9.99 5.97 1.60
N ASP A 18 -11.09 6.34 2.27
CA ASP A 18 -11.15 7.62 2.98
C ASP A 18 -10.20 7.61 4.18
N ASP A 19 -10.19 6.54 4.97
CA ASP A 19 -9.28 6.42 6.10
C ASP A 19 -7.82 6.36 5.66
N ILE A 20 -7.53 5.65 4.57
CA ILE A 20 -6.18 5.60 4.01
C ILE A 20 -5.74 7.00 3.57
N ARG A 21 -6.59 7.70 2.82
CA ARG A 21 -6.29 9.06 2.36
C ARG A 21 -5.96 10.00 3.53
N ALA A 22 -6.69 9.87 4.63
CA ALA A 22 -6.47 10.72 5.81
C ALA A 22 -5.08 10.53 6.42
N LEU A 23 -4.43 9.40 6.17
CA LEU A 23 -3.09 9.07 6.66
C LEU A 23 -1.98 9.37 5.64
N LEU A 24 -2.32 9.98 4.52
CA LEU A 24 -1.36 10.40 3.50
C LEU A 24 -1.31 11.93 3.45
N ASP A 25 -0.10 12.47 3.33
CA ASP A 25 0.05 13.89 3.02
C ASP A 25 -0.53 14.15 1.62
N PRO A 26 -1.25 15.26 1.39
CA PRO A 26 -1.79 15.54 0.06
C PRO A 26 -0.74 15.53 -1.06
N GLY A 27 0.48 15.91 -0.74
CA GLY A 27 1.61 15.92 -1.69
C GLY A 27 2.56 14.76 -1.52
N VAL A 28 2.11 13.63 -0.94
CA VAL A 28 2.97 12.48 -0.67
C VAL A 28 3.75 12.07 -1.92
N ARG A 29 5.06 11.82 -1.73
CA ARG A 29 5.94 11.39 -2.82
C ARG A 29 6.11 9.88 -2.79
N ARG A 30 6.06 9.28 -3.98
CA ARG A 30 6.35 7.86 -4.18
C ARG A 30 7.47 7.72 -5.20
N ALA A 31 8.50 6.95 -4.87
CA ALA A 31 9.62 6.73 -5.78
C ALA A 31 9.13 6.14 -7.11
N HIS A 32 9.50 6.78 -8.22
CA HIS A 32 9.18 6.34 -9.59
C HIS A 32 7.70 6.31 -9.94
N LEU A 33 6.84 6.92 -9.12
CA LEU A 33 5.40 6.98 -9.34
C LEU A 33 4.93 8.42 -9.25
N PRO A 34 3.76 8.74 -9.83
CA PRO A 34 3.19 10.08 -9.71
C PRO A 34 2.98 10.47 -8.25
N ALA A 35 3.31 11.71 -7.92
CA ALA A 35 3.15 12.25 -6.58
C ALA A 35 1.69 12.56 -6.28
N GLY A 36 1.37 12.65 -4.99
CA GLY A 36 0.09 13.09 -4.49
C GLY A 36 -0.81 11.96 -4.00
N ALA A 37 -1.64 12.28 -3.03
CA ALA A 37 -2.57 11.33 -2.44
C ALA A 37 -3.60 10.83 -3.46
N ASP A 38 -4.05 11.70 -4.37
CA ASP A 38 -5.04 11.31 -5.38
C ASP A 38 -4.52 10.20 -6.28
N ALA A 39 -3.26 10.30 -6.74
CA ALA A 39 -2.64 9.26 -7.57
C ALA A 39 -2.54 7.94 -6.81
N TRP A 40 -2.17 7.99 -5.53
CA TRP A 40 -2.10 6.80 -4.69
C TRP A 40 -3.47 6.16 -4.52
N MET A 41 -4.51 6.97 -4.29
CA MET A 41 -5.88 6.46 -4.13
C MET A 41 -6.39 5.80 -5.41
N THR A 42 -6.07 6.36 -6.57
CA THR A 42 -6.43 5.75 -7.86
C THR A 42 -5.79 4.37 -8.00
N ASP A 43 -4.50 4.25 -7.67
CA ASP A 43 -3.79 2.97 -7.77
C ASP A 43 -4.38 1.94 -6.81
N LEU A 44 -4.72 2.33 -5.58
CA LEU A 44 -5.35 1.41 -4.62
C LEU A 44 -6.75 1.01 -5.05
N ALA A 45 -7.54 1.94 -5.58
CA ALA A 45 -8.88 1.61 -6.08
C ALA A 45 -8.81 0.58 -7.21
N ASP A 46 -7.86 0.74 -8.12
CA ASP A 46 -7.64 -0.21 -9.22
C ASP A 46 -7.21 -1.58 -8.67
N LEU A 47 -6.31 -1.60 -7.69
CA LEU A 47 -5.87 -2.84 -7.05
C LEU A 47 -7.05 -3.57 -6.38
N PHE A 48 -7.86 -2.86 -5.61
CA PHE A 48 -8.98 -3.45 -4.90
C PHE A 48 -10.10 -3.91 -5.84
N HIS A 49 -10.22 -3.26 -6.99
CA HIS A 49 -11.15 -3.71 -8.02
C HIS A 49 -10.68 -5.02 -8.67
N ALA A 50 -9.39 -5.11 -8.97
CA ALA A 50 -8.82 -6.31 -9.57
C ALA A 50 -8.73 -7.48 -8.57
N PHE A 51 -8.51 -7.18 -7.29
CA PHE A 51 -8.35 -8.16 -6.21
C PHE A 51 -9.21 -7.74 -5.01
N PRO A 52 -10.51 -8.02 -5.01
CA PRO A 52 -11.41 -7.56 -3.93
C PRO A 52 -11.06 -8.09 -2.53
N ASP A 53 -10.32 -9.18 -2.45
CA ASP A 53 -9.88 -9.79 -1.19
C ASP A 53 -8.43 -9.49 -0.84
N TRP A 54 -7.81 -8.48 -1.48
CA TRP A 54 -6.41 -8.15 -1.23
C TRP A 54 -6.15 -7.83 0.23
N GLN A 55 -5.11 -8.47 0.80
CA GLN A 55 -4.72 -8.28 2.20
C GLN A 55 -3.20 -8.19 2.31
N TRP A 56 -2.74 -7.38 3.25
CA TRP A 56 -1.33 -7.29 3.62
C TRP A 56 -1.14 -7.87 5.01
N LYS A 57 -0.06 -8.63 5.18
CA LYS A 57 0.35 -9.15 6.48
C LYS A 57 1.75 -8.64 6.81
N ARG A 58 1.89 -8.06 7.99
CA ARG A 58 3.18 -7.60 8.45
C ARG A 58 4.04 -8.79 8.87
N ILE A 59 5.24 -8.90 8.29
CA ILE A 59 6.24 -9.90 8.67
C ILE A 59 7.26 -9.25 9.61
N GLN A 60 7.76 -8.06 9.25
CA GLN A 60 8.74 -7.35 10.05
C GLN A 60 8.56 -5.84 9.91
N LEU A 61 8.80 -5.13 10.99
CA LEU A 61 8.74 -3.68 11.03
C LEU A 61 9.97 -3.17 11.80
N LEU A 62 10.71 -2.25 11.19
CA LEU A 62 11.79 -1.52 11.83
C LEU A 62 11.43 -0.05 11.87
N VAL A 63 11.71 0.58 13.00
CA VAL A 63 11.40 2.00 13.21
C VAL A 63 12.68 2.72 13.61
N GLU A 64 12.95 3.81 12.93
CA GLU A 64 14.04 4.73 13.28
C GLU A 64 13.54 6.17 13.10
N GLU A 65 13.32 6.85 14.21
CA GLU A 65 12.81 8.22 14.25
C GLU A 65 11.51 8.35 13.44
N ASP A 66 11.51 9.13 12.36
CA ASP A 66 10.34 9.37 11.51
C ASP A 66 10.24 8.39 10.33
N ARG A 67 11.06 7.31 10.33
CA ARG A 67 11.15 6.38 9.21
C ARG A 67 10.77 4.98 9.64
N LEU A 68 10.13 4.28 8.71
CA LEU A 68 9.77 2.87 8.86
C LEU A 68 10.35 2.07 7.70
N ALA A 69 10.83 0.87 8.02
CA ALA A 69 11.14 -0.14 7.01
C ALA A 69 10.26 -1.34 7.31
N VAL A 70 9.56 -1.85 6.31
CA VAL A 70 8.61 -2.94 6.49
C VAL A 70 8.88 -4.08 5.52
N HIS A 71 8.64 -5.29 5.99
CA HIS A 71 8.51 -6.47 5.15
C HIS A 71 7.06 -6.95 5.30
N LEU A 72 6.34 -7.00 4.18
CA LEU A 72 4.95 -7.41 4.13
C LEU A 72 4.79 -8.60 3.19
N ARG A 73 3.82 -9.45 3.49
CA ARG A 73 3.28 -10.40 2.52
C ARG A 73 1.94 -9.84 2.07
N ALA A 74 1.71 -9.82 0.77
CA ALA A 74 0.46 -9.33 0.23
C ALA A 74 -0.13 -10.38 -0.70
N SER A 75 -1.43 -10.60 -0.60
CA SER A 75 -2.08 -11.66 -1.37
C SER A 75 -3.52 -11.32 -1.67
N GLY A 76 -4.04 -11.94 -2.70
CA GLY A 76 -5.41 -11.82 -3.10
C GLY A 76 -5.72 -12.73 -4.28
N THR A 77 -6.99 -12.77 -4.62
CA THR A 77 -7.50 -13.56 -5.74
C THR A 77 -7.99 -12.62 -6.82
N ARG A 78 -7.47 -12.77 -8.03
CA ARG A 78 -7.86 -11.98 -9.18
C ARG A 78 -9.31 -12.23 -9.53
N ALA A 79 -10.14 -11.20 -9.55
CA ALA A 79 -11.58 -11.34 -9.78
C ALA A 79 -11.89 -11.94 -11.15
N SER A 80 -11.14 -11.57 -12.18
CA SER A 80 -11.43 -11.99 -13.56
C SER A 80 -11.04 -13.44 -13.85
N THR A 81 -9.98 -13.94 -13.23
CA THR A 81 -9.41 -15.26 -13.57
C THR A 81 -9.47 -16.27 -12.43
N ARG A 82 -9.76 -15.84 -11.21
CA ARG A 82 -9.69 -16.64 -9.98
C ARG A 82 -8.27 -17.05 -9.61
N GLN A 83 -7.25 -16.50 -10.27
CA GLN A 83 -5.87 -16.79 -9.96
C GLN A 83 -5.48 -16.16 -8.61
N HIS A 84 -4.87 -16.96 -7.74
CA HIS A 84 -4.33 -16.46 -6.47
C HIS A 84 -2.95 -15.87 -6.69
N VAL A 85 -2.70 -14.70 -6.11
CA VAL A 85 -1.43 -14.00 -6.17
C VAL A 85 -0.92 -13.78 -4.75
N ASN A 86 0.37 -14.05 -4.52
CA ASN A 86 1.02 -13.84 -3.23
C ASN A 86 2.41 -13.27 -3.49
N ILE A 87 2.68 -12.09 -2.94
CA ILE A 87 3.95 -11.39 -3.17
C ILE A 87 4.58 -10.96 -1.85
N ALA A 88 5.89 -10.75 -1.87
CA ALA A 88 6.60 -10.07 -0.80
C ALA A 88 6.77 -8.60 -1.18
N GLU A 89 6.55 -7.72 -0.22
CA GLU A 89 6.79 -6.28 -0.40
C GLU A 89 7.75 -5.79 0.66
N PHE A 90 8.77 -5.05 0.24
CA PHE A 90 9.68 -4.33 1.13
C PHE A 90 9.47 -2.85 0.87
N GLY A 91 9.21 -2.10 1.91
CA GLY A 91 8.89 -0.68 1.76
C GLY A 91 9.55 0.19 2.81
N PHE A 92 9.81 1.44 2.42
CA PHE A 92 10.30 2.49 3.30
C PHE A 92 9.28 3.62 3.32
N PHE A 93 8.91 4.04 4.53
CA PHE A 93 7.99 5.14 4.74
C PHE A 93 8.66 6.23 5.54
N ARG A 94 8.37 7.47 5.22
CA ARG A 94 8.69 8.61 6.08
C ARG A 94 7.39 9.27 6.51
N ILE A 95 7.30 9.53 7.82
CA ILE A 95 6.08 10.01 8.44
C ILE A 95 6.31 11.39 9.04
N ALA A 96 5.41 12.31 8.80
CA ALA A 96 5.40 13.61 9.46
C ALA A 96 3.97 13.97 9.85
N ARG A 97 3.80 14.40 11.08
CA ARG A 97 2.50 14.83 11.61
C ARG A 97 1.41 13.75 11.42
N GLY A 98 1.77 12.49 11.60
CA GLY A 98 0.84 11.37 11.49
C GLY A 98 0.46 11.00 10.07
N ARG A 99 1.18 11.48 9.06
CA ARG A 99 0.88 11.21 7.65
C ARG A 99 2.13 10.75 6.91
N VAL A 100 1.94 9.89 5.92
CA VAL A 100 3.03 9.49 5.02
C VAL A 100 3.38 10.67 4.13
N ILE A 101 4.66 11.09 4.15
CA ILE A 101 5.17 12.12 3.25
C ILE A 101 6.02 11.56 2.12
N GLU A 102 6.61 10.38 2.33
CA GLU A 102 7.40 9.67 1.31
C GLU A 102 7.22 8.17 1.45
N TYR A 103 7.20 7.48 0.32
CA TYR A 103 7.16 6.03 0.27
C TYR A 103 8.00 5.53 -0.90
N SER A 104 8.74 4.43 -0.69
CA SER A 104 9.31 3.64 -1.77
C SER A 104 9.17 2.17 -1.44
N GLY A 105 8.80 1.37 -2.43
CA GLY A 105 8.57 -0.04 -2.21
C GLY A 105 8.89 -0.88 -3.42
N THR A 106 8.94 -2.18 -3.22
CA THR A 106 9.35 -3.14 -4.26
C THR A 106 8.17 -3.74 -5.03
N ALA A 107 6.94 -3.55 -4.57
CA ALA A 107 5.78 -4.13 -5.23
C ALA A 107 5.36 -3.32 -6.45
N ASP A 108 5.12 -4.02 -7.56
CA ASP A 108 4.62 -3.43 -8.80
C ASP A 108 3.10 -3.68 -8.89
N TYR A 109 2.33 -2.87 -8.18
CA TYR A 109 0.87 -3.01 -8.17
C TYR A 109 0.26 -2.66 -9.51
N ALA A 110 0.82 -1.68 -10.22
CA ALA A 110 0.35 -1.32 -11.56
C ALA A 110 0.51 -2.51 -12.51
N GLY A 111 1.65 -3.22 -12.43
CA GLY A 111 1.88 -4.42 -13.22
C GLY A 111 0.90 -5.54 -12.90
N LEU A 112 0.56 -5.72 -11.61
CA LEU A 112 -0.43 -6.71 -11.19
C LEU A 112 -1.81 -6.41 -11.80
N VAL A 113 -2.22 -5.16 -11.79
CA VAL A 113 -3.53 -4.75 -12.34
C VAL A 113 -3.57 -4.94 -13.85
N VAL A 114 -2.52 -4.52 -14.55
CA VAL A 114 -2.42 -4.63 -16.02
C VAL A 114 -2.43 -6.09 -16.47
N ASN A 115 -1.76 -6.97 -15.75
CA ASN A 115 -1.71 -8.39 -16.09
C ASN A 115 -3.09 -9.07 -16.06
N ASP A 116 -4.08 -8.41 -15.47
CA ASP A 116 -5.45 -8.89 -15.48
C ASP A 116 -6.03 -8.99 -16.90
N ALA A 117 -5.49 -8.22 -17.84
CA ALA A 117 -5.95 -8.21 -19.22
C ALA A 117 -5.61 -9.49 -19.99
N ARG A 118 -4.83 -10.36 -19.41
CA ARG A 118 -4.43 -11.63 -20.01
C ARG A 118 -5.37 -12.75 -19.60
#